data_195a66694365f6b45d1160ffff0ffc7c
#
_entry.id   195a66694365f6b45d1160ffff0ffc7c
#
_cell.length_a   1.000
_cell.length_b   1.000
_cell.length_c   1.000
_cell.angle_alpha   90.00
_cell.angle_beta   90.00
_cell.angle_gamma   90.00
#
_symmetry.space_group_name_H-M   'P 1'
#
loop_
_entity.id
_entity.type
_entity.pdbx_description
1 polymer ?
#
loop_
_entity_poly.entity_id
_entity_poly.type
_entity_poly.pdbx_seq_one_letter_code
_entity_poly.pdbx_strand_id
1 'polypeptide(L)'
;MESVVVSQPDETPSKRASKRPFVIVGLVILTGIATLVSYLIRTRGLQSTDDARVEGDVVTISVRVPGLVVSVPTGDNHQIKKGDLIAEVDDTEYAARLKQALAELAQARAQAQQAAAQEVMVAASARGGIAAGQAIVAGSSYAVRSAHANIASARAALERAEGDERSAELDLVRHKALLKANALPQSTLDDAQAATNRAHATVAQARAALSASEEDLHAADARVSEAQGHLTQSAPLETQLNAAHANTALQLARVTGAEAAVALAEAQLDATRVVAPADGLLTNLSLHPGVLVAVGTPVALLVPPEAYVVANFQETQIGAMRRGQPVTVSVDAFAPRLFEGTVDTIAGGTQGRFSLLPSDNAAENFVKVVQRVPVKVRLAATDAVLLPGLSAGVTVNVR
;
A
#
# COMPACT_ATOMS: atom_id res chain seq x y z
N MET A 1 21.09 57.26 131.47
CA MET A 1 22.18 56.34 131.51
C MET A 1 21.91 55.36 130.36
N GLU A 2 22.77 55.15 129.58
CA GLU A 2 22.76 54.31 128.47
C GLU A 2 22.35 54.84 127.12
N SER A 3 23.30 55.07 126.38
CA SER A 3 23.30 55.68 125.08
C SER A 3 22.96 54.62 123.99
N VAL A 4 22.00 54.93 123.21
CA VAL A 4 21.67 54.16 122.00
C VAL A 4 22.35 54.78 120.78
N VAL A 5 23.24 53.94 120.21
CA VAL A 5 23.93 54.32 118.98
C VAL A 5 23.01 53.90 117.77
N VAL A 6 22.66 54.86 116.94
CA VAL A 6 21.93 54.66 115.67
C VAL A 6 22.93 54.38 114.56
N SER A 7 22.86 53.18 113.96
CA SER A 7 23.61 52.76 112.83
C SER A 7 22.94 53.18 111.52
N GLN A 8 23.61 53.86 110.65
CA GLN A 8 23.16 54.23 109.26
C GLN A 8 23.25 53.02 108.35
N PRO A 9 22.31 52.88 107.37
CA PRO A 9 22.38 51.81 106.37
C PRO A 9 23.27 52.19 105.22
N ASP A 10 24.07 51.23 104.78
CA ASP A 10 25.02 51.27 103.71
C ASP A 10 24.31 51.28 102.30
N GLU A 11 24.58 52.21 101.41
CA GLU A 11 24.12 52.27 100.07
C GLU A 11 24.93 51.30 99.16
N THR A 12 24.29 50.27 98.64
CA THR A 12 24.85 49.37 97.63
C THR A 12 24.62 49.92 96.23
N PRO A 13 25.64 49.95 95.34
CA PRO A 13 25.44 50.45 93.92
C PRO A 13 24.68 49.46 93.05
N SER A 14 23.62 49.92 92.41
CA SER A 14 22.80 49.22 91.42
C SER A 14 23.66 48.79 90.18
N LYS A 15 23.87 47.51 89.95
CA LYS A 15 24.41 46.94 88.76
C LYS A 15 23.44 47.10 87.61
N ARG A 16 23.71 47.97 86.64
CA ARG A 16 22.98 48.01 85.30
C ARG A 16 23.15 46.68 84.61
N ALA A 17 22.04 45.91 84.50
CA ALA A 17 21.96 44.65 83.75
C ALA A 17 22.28 44.92 82.26
N SER A 18 23.40 44.32 81.83
CA SER A 18 23.79 44.39 80.40
C SER A 18 22.70 43.76 79.51
N LYS A 19 22.11 44.51 78.62
CA LYS A 19 21.11 44.06 77.64
C LYS A 19 21.68 43.14 76.53
N ARG A 20 23.01 42.91 76.56
CA ARG A 20 23.73 42.07 75.58
C ARG A 20 23.28 40.59 75.49
N PRO A 21 22.99 39.85 76.57
CA PRO A 21 22.54 38.48 76.43
C PRO A 21 21.15 38.36 75.79
N PHE A 22 20.24 39.29 76.05
CA PHE A 22 18.91 39.30 75.42
C PHE A 22 18.94 39.58 73.90
N VAL A 23 19.91 40.39 73.42
CA VAL A 23 20.10 40.63 71.99
C VAL A 23 20.65 39.39 71.30
N ILE A 24 21.58 38.64 71.94
CA ILE A 24 22.14 37.41 71.43
C ILE A 24 21.03 36.29 71.36
N VAL A 25 20.23 36.14 72.39
CA VAL A 25 19.08 35.19 72.41
C VAL A 25 18.04 35.59 71.34
N GLY A 26 17.76 36.87 71.18
CA GLY A 26 16.84 37.34 70.12
C GLY A 26 17.38 37.04 68.71
N LEU A 27 18.69 37.19 68.47
CA LEU A 27 19.31 36.87 67.16
C LEU A 27 19.30 35.37 66.87
N VAL A 28 19.53 34.49 67.87
CA VAL A 28 19.46 33.03 67.75
C VAL A 28 18.03 32.58 67.45
N ILE A 29 17.02 33.16 68.07
CA ILE A 29 15.62 32.85 67.81
C ILE A 29 15.23 33.34 66.41
N LEU A 30 15.67 34.54 65.99
CA LEU A 30 15.37 35.06 64.64
C LEU A 30 16.02 34.23 63.54
N THR A 31 17.27 33.79 63.74
CA THR A 31 17.95 32.86 62.80
C THR A 31 17.30 31.49 62.80
N GLY A 32 16.83 30.98 63.93
CA GLY A 32 16.07 29.72 64.06
C GLY A 32 14.72 29.81 63.30
N ILE A 33 13.99 30.94 63.48
CA ILE A 33 12.75 31.19 62.76
C ILE A 33 13.01 31.35 61.25
N ALA A 34 14.05 32.08 60.86
CA ALA A 34 14.40 32.28 59.47
C ALA A 34 14.79 30.97 58.79
N THR A 35 15.56 30.10 59.46
CA THR A 35 15.90 28.76 58.98
C THR A 35 14.68 27.85 58.90
N LEU A 36 13.81 27.87 59.90
CA LEU A 36 12.56 27.11 59.90
C LEU A 36 11.61 27.57 58.79
N VAL A 37 11.44 28.91 58.61
CA VAL A 37 10.63 29.45 57.51
C VAL A 37 11.24 29.12 56.17
N SER A 38 12.53 29.24 56.00
CA SER A 38 13.25 28.83 54.76
C SER A 38 13.08 27.33 54.49
N TYR A 39 13.16 26.47 55.51
CA TYR A 39 12.89 25.05 55.41
C TYR A 39 11.44 24.76 55.00
N LEU A 40 10.46 25.39 55.66
CA LEU A 40 9.06 25.24 55.35
C LEU A 40 8.73 25.76 53.94
N ILE A 41 9.34 26.86 53.47
CA ILE A 41 9.16 27.38 52.12
C ILE A 41 9.83 26.40 51.11
N ARG A 42 10.94 25.80 51.43
CA ARG A 42 11.64 24.86 50.52
C ARG A 42 10.92 23.54 50.38
N THR A 43 10.27 23.05 51.44
CA THR A 43 9.48 21.81 51.45
C THR A 43 8.04 22.00 50.94
N ARG A 44 7.50 23.23 50.94
CA ARG A 44 6.20 23.56 50.32
C ARG A 44 6.32 23.42 48.80
N GLY A 45 5.64 22.41 48.24
CA GLY A 45 5.61 22.19 46.77
C GLY A 45 6.38 20.93 46.35
N LEU A 46 6.87 20.13 47.30
CA LEU A 46 7.36 18.79 47.01
C LEU A 46 6.28 17.77 47.41
N GLN A 47 5.92 16.91 46.45
CA GLN A 47 5.02 15.78 46.69
C GLN A 47 5.82 14.49 46.53
N SER A 48 5.85 13.67 47.57
CA SER A 48 6.63 12.42 47.56
C SER A 48 5.75 11.20 47.80
N THR A 49 6.15 10.09 47.24
CA THR A 49 5.57 8.77 47.46
C THR A 49 6.67 7.70 47.42
N ASP A 50 6.57 6.72 48.32
CA ASP A 50 7.42 5.53 48.33
C ASP A 50 6.72 4.34 47.62
N ASP A 51 5.46 4.51 47.22
CA ASP A 51 4.73 3.53 46.44
C ASP A 51 4.98 3.78 44.96
N ALA A 52 6.17 3.48 44.51
CA ALA A 52 6.57 3.57 43.14
C ALA A 52 7.42 2.37 42.72
N ARG A 53 7.33 2.02 41.46
CA ARG A 53 8.12 0.93 40.89
C ARG A 53 8.65 1.31 39.50
N VAL A 54 9.80 0.77 39.16
CA VAL A 54 10.33 0.81 37.83
C VAL A 54 9.49 -0.14 36.96
N GLU A 55 9.02 0.32 35.85
CA GLU A 55 8.34 -0.46 34.81
C GLU A 55 9.04 -0.30 33.47
N GLY A 56 8.79 -1.24 32.54
CA GLY A 56 9.31 -1.23 31.18
C GLY A 56 8.33 -1.96 30.27
N ASP A 57 8.32 -1.61 29.00
CA ASP A 57 7.47 -2.25 28.03
C ASP A 57 8.06 -3.61 27.60
N VAL A 58 7.88 -4.63 28.47
CA VAL A 58 8.40 -5.97 28.24
C VAL A 58 7.73 -6.60 27.03
N VAL A 59 8.53 -7.02 26.04
CA VAL A 59 8.06 -7.66 24.81
C VAL A 59 8.19 -9.17 24.94
N THR A 60 7.07 -9.87 24.80
CA THR A 60 7.07 -11.34 24.74
C THR A 60 7.48 -11.80 23.36
N ILE A 61 8.56 -12.56 23.26
CA ILE A 61 9.01 -13.19 22.02
C ILE A 61 8.34 -14.55 21.91
N SER A 62 7.68 -14.79 20.77
CA SER A 62 6.97 -16.04 20.50
C SER A 62 7.40 -16.62 19.14
N VAL A 63 7.35 -17.95 19.03
CA VAL A 63 7.63 -18.64 17.78
C VAL A 63 6.44 -18.48 16.81
N ARG A 64 6.74 -18.21 15.55
CA ARG A 64 5.72 -17.99 14.50
C ARG A 64 5.43 -19.21 13.64
N VAL A 65 6.31 -20.21 13.68
CA VAL A 65 6.18 -21.47 12.92
C VAL A 65 6.43 -22.66 13.84
N PRO A 66 5.71 -23.78 13.69
CA PRO A 66 5.95 -24.96 14.50
C PRO A 66 7.19 -25.70 14.02
N GLY A 67 7.87 -26.40 14.90
CA GLY A 67 9.02 -27.24 14.56
C GLY A 67 9.90 -27.62 15.73
N LEU A 68 10.94 -28.37 15.46
CA LEU A 68 11.95 -28.79 16.43
C LEU A 68 12.98 -27.66 16.58
N VAL A 69 13.32 -27.27 17.79
CA VAL A 69 14.41 -26.31 18.04
C VAL A 69 15.75 -27.00 17.81
N VAL A 70 16.53 -26.50 16.87
CA VAL A 70 17.86 -27.03 16.51
C VAL A 70 18.94 -26.40 17.34
N SER A 71 18.92 -25.07 17.48
CA SER A 71 19.96 -24.34 18.20
C SER A 71 19.36 -23.17 18.97
N VAL A 72 20.03 -22.82 20.09
CA VAL A 72 19.72 -21.66 20.93
C VAL A 72 21.07 -21.00 21.26
N PRO A 73 21.59 -20.14 20.38
CA PRO A 73 22.92 -19.54 20.53
C PRO A 73 22.99 -18.50 21.64
N THR A 74 21.86 -17.88 21.99
CA THR A 74 21.78 -16.82 23.00
C THR A 74 21.43 -17.44 24.37
N GLY A 75 22.17 -17.06 25.42
CA GLY A 75 21.87 -17.47 26.77
C GLY A 75 20.79 -16.61 27.42
N ASP A 76 20.24 -17.12 28.55
CA ASP A 76 19.34 -16.33 29.40
C ASP A 76 20.09 -15.17 30.09
N ASN A 77 19.40 -14.06 30.34
CA ASN A 77 19.93 -12.83 30.94
C ASN A 77 21.12 -12.20 30.17
N HIS A 78 21.09 -12.29 28.84
CA HIS A 78 22.08 -11.64 27.97
C HIS A 78 21.52 -10.39 27.31
N GLN A 79 22.38 -9.38 27.15
CA GLN A 79 22.07 -8.23 26.28
C GLN A 79 22.14 -8.62 24.82
N ILE A 80 21.09 -8.32 24.10
CA ILE A 80 20.95 -8.60 22.65
C ILE A 80 20.58 -7.33 21.90
N LYS A 81 20.94 -7.30 20.63
CA LYS A 81 20.59 -6.24 19.69
C LYS A 81 19.47 -6.69 18.77
N LYS A 82 18.77 -5.74 18.22
CA LYS A 82 17.77 -5.99 17.18
C LYS A 82 18.36 -6.80 16.03
N GLY A 83 17.72 -7.92 15.72
CA GLY A 83 18.15 -8.84 14.67
C GLY A 83 19.06 -9.99 15.15
N ASP A 84 19.52 -9.98 16.41
CA ASP A 84 20.30 -11.09 16.94
C ASP A 84 19.47 -12.37 17.00
N LEU A 85 20.10 -13.49 16.65
CA LEU A 85 19.47 -14.81 16.63
C LEU A 85 19.30 -15.35 18.05
N ILE A 86 18.06 -15.61 18.45
CA ILE A 86 17.72 -16.17 19.77
C ILE A 86 17.62 -17.69 19.69
N ALA A 87 16.92 -18.20 18.69
CA ALA A 87 16.75 -19.62 18.49
C ALA A 87 16.52 -19.92 17.00
N GLU A 88 16.82 -21.15 16.62
CA GLU A 88 16.62 -21.68 15.28
C GLU A 88 15.77 -22.94 15.33
N VAL A 89 14.68 -22.94 14.56
CA VAL A 89 13.79 -24.08 14.37
C VAL A 89 14.24 -24.81 13.11
N ASP A 90 14.06 -26.13 13.03
CA ASP A 90 14.38 -26.93 11.87
C ASP A 90 13.71 -26.35 10.61
N ASP A 91 14.54 -25.92 9.67
CA ASP A 91 14.13 -25.25 8.44
C ASP A 91 13.98 -26.19 7.25
N THR A 92 14.33 -27.47 7.41
CA THR A 92 14.39 -28.45 6.31
C THR A 92 13.10 -28.55 5.51
N GLU A 93 11.95 -28.59 6.21
CA GLU A 93 10.64 -28.65 5.57
C GLU A 93 10.29 -27.31 4.88
N TYR A 94 10.61 -26.20 5.51
CA TYR A 94 10.33 -24.84 5.00
C TYR A 94 11.18 -24.53 3.77
N ALA A 95 12.46 -24.90 3.78
CA ALA A 95 13.35 -24.79 2.63
C ALA A 95 12.86 -25.65 1.44
N ALA A 96 12.36 -26.86 1.72
CA ALA A 96 11.76 -27.71 0.69
C ALA A 96 10.48 -27.09 0.09
N ARG A 97 9.62 -26.50 0.94
CA ARG A 97 8.41 -25.79 0.48
C ARG A 97 8.75 -24.57 -0.37
N LEU A 98 9.76 -23.79 0.02
CA LEU A 98 10.23 -22.67 -0.79
C LEU A 98 10.73 -23.14 -2.15
N LYS A 99 11.53 -24.21 -2.20
CA LYS A 99 12.01 -24.79 -3.46
C LYS A 99 10.86 -25.26 -4.35
N GLN A 100 9.82 -25.87 -3.77
CA GLN A 100 8.61 -26.25 -4.48
C GLN A 100 7.90 -25.04 -5.07
N ALA A 101 7.65 -23.99 -4.26
CA ALA A 101 6.99 -22.77 -4.72
C ALA A 101 7.77 -22.06 -5.84
N LEU A 102 9.10 -22.04 -5.76
CA LEU A 102 9.97 -21.53 -6.84
C LEU A 102 9.85 -22.32 -8.13
N ALA A 103 9.74 -23.64 -8.05
CA ALA A 103 9.52 -24.50 -9.23
C ALA A 103 8.14 -24.24 -9.85
N GLU A 104 7.08 -24.07 -9.04
CA GLU A 104 5.75 -23.73 -9.51
C GLU A 104 5.72 -22.34 -10.18
N LEU A 105 6.43 -21.35 -9.62
CA LEU A 105 6.61 -20.04 -10.25
C LEU A 105 7.32 -20.13 -11.60
N ALA A 106 8.39 -20.92 -11.69
CA ALA A 106 9.11 -21.15 -12.95
C ALA A 106 8.19 -21.78 -14.01
N GLN A 107 7.37 -22.76 -13.61
CA GLN A 107 6.38 -23.38 -14.49
C GLN A 107 5.31 -22.37 -14.94
N ALA A 108 4.75 -21.56 -14.03
CA ALA A 108 3.75 -20.54 -14.37
C ALA A 108 4.32 -19.50 -15.35
N ARG A 109 5.56 -19.06 -15.15
CA ARG A 109 6.27 -18.14 -16.06
C ARG A 109 6.48 -18.74 -17.45
N ALA A 110 6.86 -20.01 -17.54
CA ALA A 110 7.01 -20.70 -18.82
C ALA A 110 5.66 -20.79 -19.57
N GLN A 111 4.57 -21.11 -18.86
CA GLN A 111 3.21 -21.14 -19.44
C GLN A 111 2.76 -19.75 -19.93
N ALA A 112 3.05 -18.68 -19.18
CA ALA A 112 2.76 -17.32 -19.59
C ALA A 112 3.55 -16.91 -20.83
N GLN A 113 4.81 -17.26 -20.94
CA GLN A 113 5.64 -17.05 -22.13
C GLN A 113 5.10 -17.81 -23.35
N GLN A 114 4.68 -19.07 -23.17
CA GLN A 114 4.06 -19.85 -24.23
C GLN A 114 2.74 -19.20 -24.71
N ALA A 115 1.89 -18.74 -23.80
CA ALA A 115 0.64 -18.06 -24.15
C ALA A 115 0.90 -16.74 -24.90
N ALA A 116 1.87 -15.95 -24.47
CA ALA A 116 2.27 -14.71 -25.13
C ALA A 116 2.82 -14.98 -26.54
N ALA A 117 3.63 -16.01 -26.73
CA ALA A 117 4.10 -16.40 -28.06
C ALA A 117 2.95 -16.83 -28.98
N GLN A 118 2.00 -17.60 -28.46
CA GLN A 118 0.79 -18.02 -29.19
C GLN A 118 -0.07 -16.81 -29.58
N GLU A 119 -0.23 -15.83 -28.69
CA GLU A 119 -0.95 -14.57 -28.96
C GLU A 119 -0.29 -13.81 -30.13
N VAL A 120 1.03 -13.67 -30.12
CA VAL A 120 1.77 -13.01 -31.22
C VAL A 120 1.55 -13.73 -32.55
N MET A 121 1.56 -15.07 -32.55
CA MET A 121 1.28 -15.87 -33.75
C MET A 121 -0.14 -15.67 -34.27
N VAL A 122 -1.14 -15.70 -33.37
CA VAL A 122 -2.54 -15.45 -33.73
C VAL A 122 -2.74 -14.01 -34.26
N ALA A 123 -2.12 -13.03 -33.61
CA ALA A 123 -2.17 -11.64 -34.05
C ALA A 123 -1.56 -11.43 -35.44
N ALA A 124 -0.42 -12.07 -35.72
CA ALA A 124 0.22 -12.01 -37.02
C ALA A 124 -0.64 -12.67 -38.12
N SER A 125 -1.21 -13.84 -37.82
CA SER A 125 -2.10 -14.56 -38.72
C SER A 125 -3.38 -13.75 -39.03
N ALA A 126 -4.01 -13.16 -37.97
CA ALA A 126 -5.18 -12.35 -38.12
C ALA A 126 -4.93 -11.11 -38.98
N ARG A 127 -3.85 -10.38 -38.75
CA ARG A 127 -3.45 -9.21 -39.54
C ARG A 127 -3.18 -9.58 -41.00
N GLY A 128 -2.47 -10.69 -41.21
CA GLY A 128 -2.17 -11.21 -42.56
C GLY A 128 -3.45 -11.58 -43.31
N GLY A 129 -4.38 -12.26 -42.67
CA GLY A 129 -5.66 -12.66 -43.26
C GLY A 129 -6.53 -11.44 -43.64
N ILE A 130 -6.65 -10.47 -42.76
CA ILE A 130 -7.39 -9.24 -43.01
C ILE A 130 -6.75 -8.44 -44.17
N ALA A 131 -5.44 -8.28 -44.16
CA ALA A 131 -4.72 -7.57 -45.21
C ALA A 131 -4.88 -8.25 -46.57
N ALA A 132 -4.80 -9.59 -46.64
CA ALA A 132 -5.06 -10.35 -47.86
C ALA A 132 -6.51 -10.18 -48.35
N GLY A 133 -7.50 -10.27 -47.47
CA GLY A 133 -8.90 -10.02 -47.78
C GLY A 133 -9.14 -8.60 -48.36
N GLN A 134 -8.55 -7.59 -47.73
CA GLN A 134 -8.63 -6.18 -48.22
C GLN A 134 -7.97 -6.03 -49.60
N ALA A 135 -6.84 -6.68 -49.84
CA ALA A 135 -6.19 -6.64 -51.13
C ALA A 135 -7.04 -7.28 -52.25
N ILE A 136 -7.76 -8.38 -51.95
CA ILE A 136 -8.69 -9.03 -52.89
C ILE A 136 -9.86 -8.11 -53.19
N VAL A 137 -10.49 -7.46 -52.19
CA VAL A 137 -11.56 -6.47 -52.38
C VAL A 137 -11.08 -5.28 -53.22
N ALA A 138 -9.89 -4.77 -52.94
CA ALA A 138 -9.29 -3.70 -53.72
C ALA A 138 -9.09 -4.12 -55.21
N GLY A 139 -8.52 -5.32 -55.44
CA GLY A 139 -8.35 -5.88 -56.76
C GLY A 139 -9.68 -6.01 -57.54
N SER A 140 -10.72 -6.57 -56.93
CA SER A 140 -12.05 -6.69 -57.49
C SER A 140 -12.67 -5.32 -57.83
N SER A 141 -12.47 -4.31 -57.00
CA SER A 141 -12.95 -2.92 -57.24
C SER A 141 -12.25 -2.23 -58.43
N TYR A 142 -10.99 -2.61 -58.72
CA TYR A 142 -10.32 -2.18 -59.93
C TYR A 142 -10.97 -2.80 -61.18
N ALA A 143 -11.38 -4.09 -61.13
CA ALA A 143 -12.08 -4.74 -62.22
C ALA A 143 -13.41 -4.06 -62.52
N VAL A 144 -14.19 -3.65 -61.51
CA VAL A 144 -15.43 -2.86 -61.70
C VAL A 144 -15.14 -1.54 -62.39
N ARG A 145 -14.11 -0.81 -61.97
CA ARG A 145 -13.72 0.46 -62.66
C ARG A 145 -13.33 0.23 -64.11
N SER A 146 -12.64 -0.85 -64.43
CA SER A 146 -12.30 -1.22 -65.80
C SER A 146 -13.54 -1.54 -66.62
N ALA A 147 -14.52 -2.30 -66.08
CA ALA A 147 -15.77 -2.61 -66.70
C ALA A 147 -16.58 -1.33 -67.04
N HIS A 148 -16.62 -0.38 -66.08
CA HIS A 148 -17.25 0.93 -66.34
C HIS A 148 -16.60 1.70 -67.51
N ALA A 149 -15.27 1.69 -67.63
CA ALA A 149 -14.56 2.30 -68.73
C ALA A 149 -14.90 1.62 -70.05
N ASN A 150 -15.03 0.29 -70.05
CA ASN A 150 -15.44 -0.48 -71.23
C ASN A 150 -16.87 -0.13 -71.67
N ILE A 151 -17.81 -0.01 -70.76
CA ILE A 151 -19.18 0.43 -71.05
C ILE A 151 -19.17 1.83 -71.60
N ALA A 152 -18.40 2.77 -71.08
CA ALA A 152 -18.31 4.12 -71.60
C ALA A 152 -17.79 4.10 -73.09
N SER A 153 -16.80 3.25 -73.36
CA SER A 153 -16.27 3.05 -74.71
C SER A 153 -17.31 2.44 -75.66
N ALA A 154 -18.04 1.39 -75.22
CA ALA A 154 -19.07 0.73 -75.98
C ALA A 154 -20.25 1.69 -76.25
N ARG A 155 -20.65 2.52 -75.29
CA ARG A 155 -21.71 3.57 -75.50
C ARG A 155 -21.30 4.60 -76.54
N ALA A 156 -20.07 5.07 -76.48
CA ALA A 156 -19.55 6.03 -77.50
C ALA A 156 -19.50 5.41 -78.91
N ALA A 157 -19.18 4.08 -78.98
CA ALA A 157 -19.22 3.35 -80.25
C ALA A 157 -20.64 3.20 -80.76
N LEU A 158 -21.62 2.90 -79.89
CA LEU A 158 -23.04 2.84 -80.25
C LEU A 158 -23.57 4.20 -80.72
N GLU A 159 -23.28 5.28 -80.02
CA GLU A 159 -23.70 6.64 -80.39
C GLU A 159 -23.18 7.03 -81.78
N ARG A 160 -21.92 6.67 -82.10
CA ARG A 160 -21.34 6.87 -83.43
C ARG A 160 -22.11 6.07 -84.52
N ALA A 161 -22.31 4.75 -84.22
CA ALA A 161 -23.04 3.91 -85.20
C ALA A 161 -24.48 4.39 -85.47
N GLU A 162 -25.19 4.86 -84.45
CA GLU A 162 -26.53 5.45 -84.58
C GLU A 162 -26.49 6.78 -85.29
N GLY A 163 -25.43 7.57 -85.22
CA GLY A 163 -25.18 8.75 -85.97
C GLY A 163 -25.03 8.44 -87.52
N ASP A 164 -24.19 7.40 -87.78
CA ASP A 164 -23.95 6.92 -89.14
C ASP A 164 -25.23 6.31 -89.75
N GLU A 165 -26.01 5.54 -89.01
CA GLU A 165 -27.31 5.00 -89.40
C GLU A 165 -28.27 6.12 -89.75
N ARG A 166 -28.41 7.12 -88.89
CA ARG A 166 -29.31 8.29 -89.17
C ARG A 166 -28.92 9.03 -90.42
N SER A 167 -27.60 9.19 -90.69
CA SER A 167 -27.10 9.83 -91.92
C SER A 167 -27.46 8.98 -93.14
N ALA A 168 -27.22 7.63 -93.05
CA ALA A 168 -27.54 6.73 -94.17
C ALA A 168 -29.06 6.68 -94.48
N GLU A 169 -29.91 6.72 -93.43
CA GLU A 169 -31.37 6.78 -93.60
C GLU A 169 -31.83 8.09 -94.30
N LEU A 170 -31.27 9.22 -93.87
CA LEU A 170 -31.56 10.53 -94.49
C LEU A 170 -31.14 10.55 -95.96
N ASP A 171 -29.97 9.94 -96.27
CA ASP A 171 -29.51 9.83 -97.64
C ASP A 171 -30.42 8.92 -98.51
N LEU A 172 -30.85 7.77 -97.91
CA LEU A 172 -31.82 6.88 -98.56
C LEU A 172 -33.15 7.59 -98.86
N VAL A 173 -33.70 8.37 -97.94
CA VAL A 173 -34.92 9.16 -98.11
C VAL A 173 -34.72 10.19 -99.22
N ARG A 174 -33.56 10.87 -99.29
CA ARG A 174 -33.22 11.81 -100.33
C ARG A 174 -33.12 11.13 -101.69
N HIS A 175 -32.43 10.00 -101.82
CA HIS A 175 -32.31 9.24 -103.07
C HIS A 175 -33.64 8.68 -103.53
N LYS A 176 -34.53 8.19 -102.60
CA LYS A 176 -35.91 7.82 -102.99
C LYS A 176 -36.71 8.97 -103.58
N ALA A 177 -36.58 10.18 -103.07
CA ALA A 177 -37.24 11.36 -103.56
C ALA A 177 -36.71 11.77 -104.94
N LEU A 178 -35.40 11.75 -105.18
CA LEU A 178 -34.75 12.08 -106.41
C LEU A 178 -35.05 11.03 -107.51
N LEU A 179 -35.13 9.73 -107.18
CA LEU A 179 -35.56 8.72 -108.15
C LEU A 179 -37.00 8.92 -108.64
N LYS A 180 -37.93 9.27 -107.73
CA LYS A 180 -39.30 9.61 -108.06
C LYS A 180 -39.38 10.79 -109.04
N ALA A 181 -38.42 11.72 -108.99
CA ALA A 181 -38.25 12.84 -109.86
C ALA A 181 -37.47 12.49 -111.12
N ASN A 182 -37.16 11.22 -111.44
CA ASN A 182 -36.32 10.70 -112.49
C ASN A 182 -34.91 11.36 -112.58
N ALA A 183 -34.37 11.82 -111.45
CA ALA A 183 -33.11 12.54 -111.41
C ALA A 183 -31.92 11.63 -111.06
N LEU A 184 -32.13 10.31 -110.77
CA LEU A 184 -31.11 9.33 -110.39
C LEU A 184 -31.37 7.98 -111.05
N PRO A 185 -30.30 7.13 -111.33
CA PRO A 185 -30.41 5.74 -111.69
C PRO A 185 -30.85 4.86 -110.54
N GLN A 186 -31.51 3.70 -110.81
CA GLN A 186 -31.97 2.72 -109.81
C GLN A 186 -30.78 2.14 -108.97
N SER A 187 -29.64 1.93 -109.62
CA SER A 187 -28.44 1.41 -108.97
C SER A 187 -27.97 2.28 -107.78
N THR A 188 -28.13 3.61 -107.89
CA THR A 188 -27.75 4.55 -106.79
C THR A 188 -28.69 4.45 -105.61
N LEU A 189 -29.98 4.12 -105.81
CA LEU A 189 -30.92 3.81 -104.75
C LEU A 189 -30.58 2.46 -104.08
N ASP A 190 -30.23 1.47 -104.88
CA ASP A 190 -29.84 0.13 -104.35
C ASP A 190 -28.58 0.23 -103.54
N ASP A 191 -27.58 1.06 -103.93
CA ASP A 191 -26.38 1.36 -103.17
C ASP A 191 -26.70 2.04 -101.80
N ALA A 192 -27.61 3.05 -101.80
CA ALA A 192 -28.07 3.73 -100.60
C ALA A 192 -28.84 2.78 -99.64
N GLN A 193 -29.66 1.89 -100.20
CA GLN A 193 -30.35 0.85 -99.42
C GLN A 193 -29.36 -0.13 -98.78
N ALA A 194 -28.36 -0.56 -99.58
CA ALA A 194 -27.29 -1.43 -99.06
C ALA A 194 -26.44 -0.73 -98.02
N ALA A 195 -26.20 0.58 -98.12
CA ALA A 195 -25.51 1.38 -97.08
C ALA A 195 -26.33 1.47 -95.81
N THR A 196 -27.65 1.72 -95.90
CA THR A 196 -28.56 1.75 -94.76
C THR A 196 -28.61 0.39 -94.05
N ASN A 197 -28.71 -0.70 -94.81
CA ASN A 197 -28.69 -2.07 -94.19
C ASN A 197 -27.38 -2.37 -93.51
N ARG A 198 -26.24 -1.89 -94.03
CA ARG A 198 -24.93 -2.01 -93.36
C ARG A 198 -24.89 -1.21 -92.07
N ALA A 199 -25.41 0.02 -92.03
CA ALA A 199 -25.48 0.88 -90.89
C ALA A 199 -26.35 0.25 -89.82
N HIS A 200 -27.52 -0.30 -90.11
CA HIS A 200 -28.36 -1.06 -89.21
C HIS A 200 -27.62 -2.25 -88.55
N ALA A 201 -26.86 -3.01 -89.39
CA ALA A 201 -26.07 -4.12 -88.85
C ALA A 201 -24.98 -3.66 -87.89
N THR A 202 -24.34 -2.49 -88.20
CA THR A 202 -23.32 -1.89 -87.32
C THR A 202 -23.89 -1.45 -85.95
N VAL A 203 -25.12 -0.85 -85.97
CA VAL A 203 -25.83 -0.48 -84.71
C VAL A 203 -26.18 -1.72 -83.96
N ALA A 204 -26.71 -2.77 -84.57
CA ALA A 204 -27.00 -4.04 -83.91
C ALA A 204 -25.75 -4.68 -83.24
N GLN A 205 -24.60 -4.64 -83.96
CA GLN A 205 -23.33 -5.09 -83.44
C GLN A 205 -22.87 -4.21 -82.24
N ALA A 206 -22.98 -2.89 -82.31
CA ALA A 206 -22.59 -2.02 -81.22
C ALA A 206 -23.49 -2.16 -80.00
N ARG A 207 -24.80 -2.40 -80.16
CA ARG A 207 -25.72 -2.73 -79.05
C ARG A 207 -25.38 -4.03 -78.38
N ALA A 208 -25.06 -5.06 -79.16
CA ALA A 208 -24.61 -6.34 -78.58
C ALA A 208 -23.32 -6.20 -77.83
N ALA A 209 -22.34 -5.39 -78.28
CA ALA A 209 -21.11 -5.10 -77.60
C ALA A 209 -21.33 -4.32 -76.30
N LEU A 210 -22.28 -3.37 -76.24
CA LEU A 210 -22.67 -2.66 -75.05
C LEU A 210 -23.28 -3.62 -74.01
N SER A 211 -24.25 -4.47 -74.44
CA SER A 211 -24.87 -5.44 -73.60
C SER A 211 -23.86 -6.44 -73.03
N ALA A 212 -22.86 -6.91 -73.78
CA ALA A 212 -21.79 -7.74 -73.31
C ALA A 212 -20.93 -7.02 -72.21
N SER A 213 -20.65 -5.69 -72.45
CA SER A 213 -19.90 -4.91 -71.43
C SER A 213 -20.69 -4.66 -70.11
N GLU A 214 -22.03 -4.56 -70.24
CA GLU A 214 -22.93 -4.46 -69.09
C GLU A 214 -22.96 -5.79 -68.25
N GLU A 215 -22.98 -6.93 -68.97
CA GLU A 215 -22.85 -8.23 -68.30
C GLU A 215 -21.48 -8.43 -67.60
N ASP A 216 -20.40 -7.96 -68.24
CA ASP A 216 -19.07 -7.95 -67.68
C ASP A 216 -19.00 -7.12 -66.38
N LEU A 217 -19.74 -5.99 -66.32
CA LEU A 217 -19.86 -5.19 -65.11
C LEU A 217 -20.59 -5.98 -64.02
N HIS A 218 -21.71 -6.62 -64.32
CA HIS A 218 -22.44 -7.45 -63.34
C HIS A 218 -21.56 -8.57 -62.83
N ALA A 219 -20.77 -9.20 -63.68
CA ALA A 219 -19.81 -10.23 -63.23
C ALA A 219 -18.70 -9.66 -62.34
N ALA A 220 -18.22 -8.42 -62.60
CA ALA A 220 -17.25 -7.74 -61.76
C ALA A 220 -17.82 -7.34 -60.38
N ASP A 221 -19.05 -6.86 -60.33
CA ASP A 221 -19.77 -6.52 -59.08
C ASP A 221 -20.01 -7.76 -58.22
N ALA A 222 -20.38 -8.89 -58.85
CA ALA A 222 -20.52 -10.16 -58.16
C ALA A 222 -19.21 -10.60 -57.47
N ARG A 223 -18.07 -10.40 -58.18
CA ARG A 223 -16.72 -10.69 -57.60
C ARG A 223 -16.37 -9.78 -56.43
N VAL A 224 -16.79 -8.50 -56.45
CA VAL A 224 -16.61 -7.59 -55.30
C VAL A 224 -17.43 -8.10 -54.11
N SER A 225 -18.67 -8.50 -54.33
CA SER A 225 -19.55 -9.05 -53.30
C SER A 225 -18.99 -10.35 -52.72
N GLU A 226 -18.44 -11.22 -53.52
CA GLU A 226 -17.75 -12.46 -53.10
C GLU A 226 -16.50 -12.12 -52.25
N ALA A 227 -15.67 -11.19 -52.69
CA ALA A 227 -14.49 -10.73 -51.98
C ALA A 227 -14.84 -10.10 -50.63
N GLN A 228 -15.92 -9.32 -50.57
CA GLN A 228 -16.45 -8.78 -49.28
C GLN A 228 -16.96 -9.88 -48.37
N GLY A 229 -17.63 -10.88 -48.91
CA GLY A 229 -18.07 -12.07 -48.18
C GLY A 229 -16.88 -12.80 -47.55
N HIS A 230 -15.80 -13.00 -48.28
CA HIS A 230 -14.56 -13.59 -47.76
C HIS A 230 -13.90 -12.73 -46.65
N LEU A 231 -13.89 -11.39 -46.81
CA LEU A 231 -13.38 -10.50 -45.80
C LEU A 231 -14.21 -10.58 -44.51
N THR A 232 -15.55 -10.66 -44.62
CA THR A 232 -16.44 -10.84 -43.47
C THR A 232 -16.23 -12.18 -42.77
N GLN A 233 -15.91 -13.24 -43.50
CA GLN A 233 -15.54 -14.54 -42.93
C GLN A 233 -14.22 -14.51 -42.15
N SER A 234 -13.44 -13.43 -42.34
CA SER A 234 -12.22 -13.19 -41.54
C SER A 234 -12.52 -12.52 -40.18
N ALA A 235 -13.74 -12.08 -39.88
CA ALA A 235 -14.14 -11.48 -38.58
C ALA A 235 -13.92 -12.41 -37.36
N PRO A 236 -14.04 -13.76 -37.48
CA PRO A 236 -13.68 -14.65 -36.35
C PRO A 236 -12.23 -14.56 -35.93
N LEU A 237 -11.32 -14.02 -36.75
CA LEU A 237 -9.91 -13.82 -36.38
C LEU A 237 -9.74 -12.81 -35.24
N GLU A 238 -10.58 -11.80 -35.14
CA GLU A 238 -10.60 -10.86 -34.02
C GLU A 238 -11.04 -11.55 -32.74
N THR A 239 -12.06 -12.40 -32.81
CA THR A 239 -12.51 -13.21 -31.66
C THR A 239 -11.39 -14.17 -31.19
N GLN A 240 -10.65 -14.78 -32.13
CA GLN A 240 -9.50 -15.64 -31.78
C GLN A 240 -8.39 -14.83 -31.12
N LEU A 241 -8.11 -13.61 -31.56
CA LEU A 241 -7.14 -12.72 -30.95
C LEU A 241 -7.56 -12.34 -29.52
N ASN A 242 -8.82 -11.98 -29.33
CA ASN A 242 -9.36 -11.68 -27.99
C ASN A 242 -9.29 -12.88 -27.06
N ALA A 243 -9.55 -14.09 -27.57
CA ALA A 243 -9.39 -15.32 -26.78
C ALA A 243 -7.91 -15.59 -26.43
N ALA A 244 -6.95 -15.33 -27.33
CA ALA A 244 -5.54 -15.45 -27.06
C ALA A 244 -5.07 -14.41 -26.00
N HIS A 245 -5.52 -13.17 -26.10
CA HIS A 245 -5.30 -12.13 -25.08
C HIS A 245 -5.83 -12.56 -23.71
N ALA A 246 -7.06 -13.06 -23.65
CA ALA A 246 -7.67 -13.50 -22.40
C ALA A 246 -6.87 -14.69 -21.77
N ASN A 247 -6.37 -15.61 -22.62
CA ASN A 247 -5.53 -16.70 -22.16
C ASN A 247 -4.18 -16.19 -21.62
N THR A 248 -3.53 -15.26 -22.30
CA THR A 248 -2.28 -14.62 -21.80
C THR A 248 -2.51 -13.93 -20.46
N ALA A 249 -3.61 -13.17 -20.30
CA ALA A 249 -3.97 -12.53 -19.05
C ALA A 249 -4.22 -13.55 -17.93
N LEU A 250 -4.87 -14.68 -18.23
CA LEU A 250 -5.07 -15.78 -17.27
C LEU A 250 -3.75 -16.37 -16.79
N GLN A 251 -2.80 -16.62 -17.71
CA GLN A 251 -1.49 -17.16 -17.34
C GLN A 251 -0.66 -16.16 -16.52
N LEU A 252 -0.73 -14.86 -16.82
CA LEU A 252 -0.10 -13.82 -16.02
C LEU A 252 -0.69 -13.75 -14.60
N ALA A 253 -2.00 -13.88 -14.45
CA ALA A 253 -2.63 -13.98 -13.13
C ALA A 253 -2.13 -15.19 -12.33
N ARG A 254 -1.87 -16.32 -12.99
CA ARG A 254 -1.24 -17.50 -12.35
C ARG A 254 0.19 -17.24 -11.90
N VAL A 255 0.98 -16.47 -12.67
CA VAL A 255 2.32 -16.03 -12.25
C VAL A 255 2.23 -15.21 -10.96
N THR A 256 1.32 -14.24 -10.89
CA THR A 256 1.11 -13.44 -9.68
C THR A 256 0.71 -14.30 -8.47
N GLY A 257 -0.14 -15.31 -8.69
CA GLY A 257 -0.51 -16.27 -7.64
C GLY A 257 0.69 -17.11 -7.15
N ALA A 258 1.53 -17.57 -8.07
CA ALA A 258 2.73 -18.31 -7.73
C ALA A 258 3.80 -17.43 -7.03
N GLU A 259 3.92 -16.15 -7.40
CA GLU A 259 4.79 -15.19 -6.71
C GLU A 259 4.33 -14.97 -5.25
N ALA A 260 3.03 -14.88 -5.03
CA ALA A 260 2.49 -14.80 -3.66
C ALA A 260 2.77 -16.08 -2.85
N ALA A 261 2.72 -17.26 -3.47
CA ALA A 261 3.08 -18.52 -2.82
C ALA A 261 4.56 -18.57 -2.43
N VAL A 262 5.46 -18.07 -3.30
CA VAL A 262 6.90 -17.94 -2.98
C VAL A 262 7.09 -16.99 -1.80
N ALA A 263 6.49 -15.80 -1.81
CA ALA A 263 6.60 -14.83 -0.72
C ALA A 263 6.12 -15.42 0.62
N LEU A 264 5.05 -16.22 0.61
CA LEU A 264 4.57 -16.92 1.80
C LEU A 264 5.59 -17.96 2.30
N ALA A 265 6.15 -18.75 1.40
CA ALA A 265 7.15 -19.77 1.75
C ALA A 265 8.45 -19.13 2.30
N GLU A 266 8.90 -18.01 1.71
CA GLU A 266 10.03 -17.23 2.22
C GLU A 266 9.77 -16.70 3.62
N ALA A 267 8.58 -16.09 3.86
CA ALA A 267 8.21 -15.59 5.17
C ALA A 267 8.12 -16.70 6.23
N GLN A 268 7.71 -17.92 5.84
CA GLN A 268 7.70 -19.07 6.73
C GLN A 268 9.12 -19.58 7.02
N LEU A 269 9.99 -19.60 6.04
CA LEU A 269 11.41 -19.95 6.21
C LEU A 269 12.12 -18.92 7.11
N ASP A 270 11.91 -17.63 6.87
CA ASP A 270 12.47 -16.58 7.74
C ASP A 270 11.96 -16.70 9.18
N ALA A 271 10.72 -17.12 9.37
CA ALA A 271 10.12 -17.30 10.69
C ALA A 271 10.71 -18.50 11.48
N THR A 272 11.46 -19.40 10.84
CA THR A 272 12.22 -20.47 11.54
C THR A 272 13.35 -19.87 12.38
N ARG A 273 13.84 -18.68 12.02
CA ARG A 273 14.86 -17.95 12.76
C ARG A 273 14.18 -16.98 13.71
N VAL A 274 14.17 -17.30 14.98
CA VAL A 274 13.63 -16.41 16.03
C VAL A 274 14.67 -15.35 16.34
N VAL A 275 14.39 -14.11 15.94
CA VAL A 275 15.31 -12.97 16.12
C VAL A 275 14.73 -11.93 17.06
N ALA A 276 15.60 -11.14 17.68
CA ALA A 276 15.22 -10.05 18.57
C ALA A 276 14.53 -8.90 17.80
N PRO A 277 13.33 -8.45 18.22
CA PRO A 277 12.61 -7.37 17.56
C PRO A 277 13.18 -5.97 17.87
N ALA A 278 13.91 -5.82 18.98
CA ALA A 278 14.52 -4.59 19.46
C ALA A 278 15.77 -4.90 20.30
N ASP A 279 16.53 -3.85 20.63
CA ASP A 279 17.63 -3.95 21.60
C ASP A 279 17.07 -4.15 23.02
N GLY A 280 17.75 -4.93 23.84
CA GLY A 280 17.32 -5.13 25.22
C GLY A 280 18.02 -6.27 25.94
N LEU A 281 17.54 -6.55 27.14
CA LEU A 281 17.96 -7.70 27.95
C LEU A 281 16.97 -8.86 27.69
N LEU A 282 17.48 -9.97 27.17
CA LEU A 282 16.72 -11.20 27.03
C LEU A 282 16.63 -11.90 28.40
N THR A 283 15.45 -12.27 28.81
CA THR A 283 15.22 -12.97 30.08
C THR A 283 14.13 -14.01 29.97
N ASN A 284 14.10 -14.96 30.91
CA ASN A 284 13.13 -16.07 30.98
C ASN A 284 13.13 -16.90 29.67
N LEU A 285 14.32 -17.23 29.20
CA LEU A 285 14.48 -18.07 28.00
C LEU A 285 14.14 -19.53 28.36
N SER A 286 13.01 -20.01 27.80
CA SER A 286 12.47 -21.36 28.08
C SER A 286 12.82 -22.39 27.00
N LEU A 287 13.58 -21.99 25.96
CA LEU A 287 13.95 -22.88 24.86
C LEU A 287 15.21 -23.68 25.14
N HIS A 288 15.16 -24.93 24.70
CA HIS A 288 16.34 -25.82 24.65
C HIS A 288 16.36 -26.56 23.33
N PRO A 289 17.54 -26.89 22.79
CA PRO A 289 17.66 -27.76 21.60
C PRO A 289 16.93 -29.09 21.84
N GLY A 290 16.19 -29.55 20.82
CA GLY A 290 15.38 -30.77 20.88
C GLY A 290 13.94 -30.59 21.40
N VAL A 291 13.53 -29.39 21.75
CA VAL A 291 12.13 -29.10 22.16
C VAL A 291 11.29 -28.85 20.90
N LEU A 292 10.10 -29.46 20.87
CA LEU A 292 9.10 -29.18 19.83
C LEU A 292 8.27 -27.94 20.25
N VAL A 293 8.20 -26.94 19.39
CA VAL A 293 7.45 -25.72 19.64
C VAL A 293 6.26 -25.59 18.70
N ALA A 294 5.19 -24.95 19.20
CA ALA A 294 3.99 -24.63 18.43
C ALA A 294 3.93 -23.12 18.15
N VAL A 295 3.10 -22.74 17.18
CA VAL A 295 2.85 -21.32 16.88
C VAL A 295 2.29 -20.60 18.10
N GLY A 296 2.83 -19.43 18.40
CA GLY A 296 2.41 -18.60 19.55
C GLY A 296 3.03 -19.01 20.89
N THR A 297 3.84 -20.07 20.94
CA THR A 297 4.55 -20.44 22.19
C THR A 297 5.49 -19.30 22.60
N PRO A 298 5.30 -18.72 23.81
CA PRO A 298 6.22 -17.72 24.34
C PRO A 298 7.55 -18.38 24.70
N VAL A 299 8.64 -17.80 24.23
CA VAL A 299 9.97 -18.43 24.36
C VAL A 299 10.94 -17.61 25.18
N ALA A 300 10.76 -16.30 25.24
CA ALA A 300 11.57 -15.40 26.03
C ALA A 300 10.84 -14.07 26.25
N LEU A 301 11.30 -13.32 27.21
CA LEU A 301 10.91 -11.93 27.45
C LEU A 301 12.07 -11.01 27.10
N LEU A 302 11.79 -9.96 26.35
CA LEU A 302 12.74 -8.91 26.02
C LEU A 302 12.39 -7.66 26.83
N VAL A 303 13.33 -7.21 27.65
CA VAL A 303 13.25 -5.99 28.44
C VAL A 303 14.04 -4.90 27.71
N PRO A 304 13.36 -3.92 27.08
CA PRO A 304 14.03 -2.79 26.44
C PRO A 304 14.80 -1.94 27.45
N PRO A 305 15.83 -1.20 27.03
CA PRO A 305 16.62 -0.35 27.92
C PRO A 305 15.85 0.86 28.45
N GLU A 306 14.75 1.22 27.79
CA GLU A 306 13.89 2.34 28.18
C GLU A 306 13.00 1.95 29.34
N ALA A 307 13.37 2.36 30.55
CA ALA A 307 12.57 2.19 31.75
C ALA A 307 11.84 3.49 32.12
N TYR A 308 10.69 3.36 32.71
CA TYR A 308 9.94 4.47 33.32
C TYR A 308 9.51 4.08 34.72
N VAL A 309 9.10 5.06 35.53
CA VAL A 309 8.64 4.79 36.90
C VAL A 309 7.14 5.07 36.96
N VAL A 310 6.39 4.15 37.52
CA VAL A 310 4.98 4.34 37.88
C VAL A 310 4.91 4.57 39.41
N ALA A 311 4.51 5.78 39.77
CA ALA A 311 4.40 6.23 41.14
C ALA A 311 2.94 6.46 41.52
N ASN A 312 2.47 5.84 42.59
CA ASN A 312 1.11 5.93 43.07
C ASN A 312 1.01 7.04 44.13
N PHE A 313 0.50 8.21 43.70
CA PHE A 313 0.27 9.34 44.59
C PHE A 313 -1.14 9.32 45.18
N GLN A 314 -1.29 9.84 46.39
CA GLN A 314 -2.60 10.01 47.01
C GLN A 314 -3.42 11.07 46.24
N GLU A 315 -4.72 10.90 46.19
CA GLU A 315 -5.66 11.84 45.54
C GLU A 315 -5.44 13.29 46.03
N THR A 316 -5.06 13.48 47.30
CA THR A 316 -4.79 14.79 47.89
C THR A 316 -3.53 15.48 47.32
N GLN A 317 -2.62 14.71 46.74
CA GLN A 317 -1.32 15.20 46.24
C GLN A 317 -1.36 15.62 44.76
N ILE A 318 -2.28 15.04 43.98
CA ILE A 318 -2.29 15.23 42.52
C ILE A 318 -2.87 16.56 42.05
N GLY A 319 -3.60 17.30 42.91
CA GLY A 319 -4.29 18.54 42.48
C GLY A 319 -3.36 19.59 41.88
N ALA A 320 -2.10 19.67 42.32
CA ALA A 320 -1.09 20.60 41.82
C ALA A 320 -0.14 19.99 40.77
N MET A 321 -0.23 18.66 40.51
CA MET A 321 0.66 18.00 39.56
C MET A 321 0.24 18.29 38.12
N ARG A 322 1.24 18.49 37.26
CA ARG A 322 1.05 18.74 35.83
C ARG A 322 2.12 18.00 35.04
N ARG A 323 1.78 17.61 33.80
CA ARG A 323 2.74 17.04 32.83
C ARG A 323 3.92 17.98 32.63
N GLY A 324 5.14 17.42 32.57
CA GLY A 324 6.38 18.16 32.34
C GLY A 324 7.05 18.67 33.62
N GLN A 325 6.43 18.52 34.80
CA GLN A 325 7.09 18.90 36.06
C GLN A 325 8.31 18.05 36.34
N PRO A 326 9.38 18.65 36.91
CA PRO A 326 10.59 17.91 37.25
C PRO A 326 10.35 16.96 38.42
N VAL A 327 10.97 15.78 38.32
CA VAL A 327 10.84 14.69 39.26
C VAL A 327 12.21 14.18 39.63
N THR A 328 12.39 13.89 40.91
CA THR A 328 13.57 13.16 41.42
C THR A 328 13.12 11.77 41.85
N VAL A 329 13.81 10.76 41.33
CA VAL A 329 13.53 9.35 41.62
C VAL A 329 14.73 8.75 42.35
N SER A 330 14.48 8.08 43.45
CA SER A 330 15.46 7.22 44.13
C SER A 330 15.05 5.77 43.94
N VAL A 331 15.90 4.97 43.30
CA VAL A 331 15.66 3.54 43.13
C VAL A 331 16.45 2.82 44.21
N ASP A 332 15.79 1.99 45.00
CA ASP A 332 16.39 1.37 46.21
C ASP A 332 17.65 0.57 45.92
N ALA A 333 17.67 -0.13 44.78
CA ALA A 333 18.82 -0.92 44.32
C ALA A 333 20.07 -0.07 43.97
N PHE A 334 19.92 1.24 43.78
CA PHE A 334 21.00 2.13 43.40
C PHE A 334 21.25 3.27 44.39
N ALA A 335 20.72 3.14 45.62
CA ALA A 335 20.96 4.15 46.68
C ALA A 335 22.45 4.32 46.97
N PRO A 336 22.97 5.57 47.11
CA PRO A 336 22.26 6.84 47.28
C PRO A 336 22.07 7.64 45.95
N ARG A 337 22.18 7.01 44.75
CA ARG A 337 22.07 7.68 43.46
C ARG A 337 20.63 8.14 43.22
N LEU A 338 20.47 9.40 42.79
CA LEU A 338 19.19 9.97 42.38
C LEU A 338 19.11 10.07 40.87
N PHE A 339 17.97 9.76 40.33
CA PHE A 339 17.67 9.87 38.90
C PHE A 339 16.72 11.04 38.66
N GLU A 340 17.01 11.83 37.66
CA GLU A 340 16.14 12.93 37.24
C GLU A 340 15.14 12.43 36.21
N GLY A 341 13.95 13.00 36.24
CA GLY A 341 12.89 12.69 35.31
C GLY A 341 11.85 13.80 35.21
N THR A 342 10.83 13.53 34.45
CA THR A 342 9.69 14.44 34.29
C THR A 342 8.37 13.67 34.36
N VAL A 343 7.32 14.31 34.88
CA VAL A 343 5.97 13.76 34.83
C VAL A 343 5.57 13.62 33.37
N ASP A 344 5.34 12.41 32.90
CA ASP A 344 4.89 12.13 31.53
C ASP A 344 3.38 12.13 31.44
N THR A 345 2.71 11.31 32.24
CA THR A 345 1.24 11.25 32.27
C THR A 345 0.72 11.02 33.68
N ILE A 346 -0.45 11.55 33.97
CA ILE A 346 -1.24 11.28 35.18
C ILE A 346 -2.44 10.45 34.73
N ALA A 347 -2.67 9.30 35.36
CA ALA A 347 -3.78 8.44 34.98
C ALA A 347 -5.13 9.14 35.15
N GLY A 348 -6.06 8.88 34.23
CA GLY A 348 -7.41 9.44 34.26
C GLY A 348 -8.36 8.83 35.32
N GLY A 349 -7.83 8.01 36.23
CA GLY A 349 -8.61 7.38 37.28
C GLY A 349 -7.73 6.72 38.34
N THR A 350 -8.36 6.30 39.45
CA THR A 350 -7.68 5.64 40.57
C THR A 350 -7.37 4.18 40.24
N GLN A 351 -6.33 3.63 40.87
CA GLN A 351 -5.92 2.25 40.66
C GLN A 351 -7.05 1.24 40.99
N GLY A 352 -7.85 1.52 42.02
CA GLY A 352 -8.99 0.66 42.39
C GLY A 352 -10.08 0.58 41.34
N ARG A 353 -10.27 1.63 40.51
CA ARG A 353 -11.27 1.62 39.44
C ARG A 353 -10.87 0.74 38.25
N PHE A 354 -9.59 0.55 38.02
CA PHE A 354 -9.04 -0.26 36.91
C PHE A 354 -8.58 -1.64 37.34
N SER A 355 -8.77 -2.01 38.64
CA SER A 355 -8.46 -3.36 39.12
C SER A 355 -9.43 -4.38 38.52
N LEU A 356 -8.90 -5.54 38.11
CA LEU A 356 -9.70 -6.69 37.63
C LEU A 356 -10.62 -7.26 38.72
N LEU A 357 -10.30 -7.02 40.01
CA LEU A 357 -11.12 -7.34 41.15
C LEU A 357 -11.38 -6.05 41.94
N PRO A 358 -12.47 -5.30 41.58
CA PRO A 358 -12.84 -4.14 42.39
C PRO A 358 -13.17 -4.63 43.79
N SER A 359 -12.57 -4.02 44.81
CA SER A 359 -12.98 -4.24 46.18
C SER A 359 -14.31 -3.53 46.43
N ASP A 360 -15.38 -4.15 45.94
CA ASP A 360 -16.74 -3.75 46.28
C ASP A 360 -16.98 -4.20 47.73
N ASN A 361 -16.66 -3.29 48.67
CA ASN A 361 -17.04 -3.49 50.07
C ASN A 361 -18.55 -3.29 50.16
N ALA A 362 -19.30 -4.35 49.87
CA ALA A 362 -20.74 -4.44 50.08
C ALA A 362 -21.13 -4.50 51.60
N ALA A 363 -20.26 -4.00 52.46
CA ALA A 363 -20.55 -3.92 53.92
C ALA A 363 -20.93 -2.48 54.28
N GLU A 364 -21.99 -2.33 55.05
CA GLU A 364 -22.71 -1.11 55.44
C GLU A 364 -21.91 0.05 56.09
N ASN A 365 -20.61 -0.06 56.22
CA ASN A 365 -19.74 1.00 56.74
C ASN A 365 -18.87 1.60 55.66
N PHE A 366 -19.31 2.73 55.13
CA PHE A 366 -18.57 3.55 54.17
C PHE A 366 -17.40 4.25 54.84
N VAL A 367 -16.24 3.61 54.90
CA VAL A 367 -14.99 4.24 55.34
C VAL A 367 -14.34 4.89 54.12
N LYS A 368 -14.15 6.20 54.14
CA LYS A 368 -13.42 6.93 53.09
C LYS A 368 -11.94 6.51 53.12
N VAL A 369 -11.58 5.62 52.19
CA VAL A 369 -10.17 5.24 51.95
C VAL A 369 -9.57 6.17 50.94
N VAL A 370 -8.38 6.73 51.27
CA VAL A 370 -7.64 7.59 50.35
C VAL A 370 -7.24 6.79 49.10
N GLN A 371 -7.75 7.20 47.95
CA GLN A 371 -7.45 6.54 46.70
C GLN A 371 -6.07 6.95 46.18
N ARG A 372 -5.43 6.04 45.44
CA ARG A 372 -4.14 6.31 44.78
C ARG A 372 -4.31 6.43 43.28
N VAL A 373 -3.61 7.40 42.68
CA VAL A 373 -3.61 7.68 41.25
C VAL A 373 -2.22 7.43 40.71
N PRO A 374 -2.08 6.55 39.71
CA PRO A 374 -0.79 6.28 39.06
C PRO A 374 -0.31 7.48 38.27
N VAL A 375 0.93 7.85 38.45
CA VAL A 375 1.65 8.88 37.70
C VAL A 375 2.84 8.23 37.00
N LYS A 376 2.88 8.30 35.68
CA LYS A 376 4.01 7.80 34.89
C LYS A 376 5.07 8.89 34.83
N VAL A 377 6.29 8.54 35.22
CA VAL A 377 7.46 9.40 35.23
C VAL A 377 8.44 8.88 34.19
N ARG A 378 8.79 9.70 33.23
CA ARG A 378 9.86 9.42 32.27
C ARG A 378 11.19 9.81 32.88
N LEU A 379 12.11 8.87 32.92
CA LEU A 379 13.47 9.12 33.38
C LEU A 379 14.30 9.81 32.29
N ALA A 380 15.22 10.65 32.69
CA ALA A 380 16.27 11.14 31.81
C ALA A 380 17.21 9.97 31.41
N ALA A 381 17.93 10.15 30.30
CA ALA A 381 18.88 9.14 29.86
C ALA A 381 19.88 8.79 30.97
N THR A 382 20.03 7.52 31.26
CA THR A 382 20.91 7.00 32.30
C THR A 382 21.73 5.83 31.77
N ASP A 383 22.93 5.68 32.30
CA ASP A 383 23.82 4.54 32.09
C ASP A 383 23.48 3.32 32.95
N ALA A 384 22.57 3.47 33.93
CA ALA A 384 22.15 2.40 34.79
C ALA A 384 21.07 1.52 34.10
N VAL A 385 21.25 0.21 34.15
CA VAL A 385 20.25 -0.74 33.69
C VAL A 385 19.18 -0.88 34.80
N LEU A 386 18.07 -0.21 34.60
CA LEU A 386 16.93 -0.25 35.52
C LEU A 386 16.02 -1.41 35.15
N LEU A 387 15.98 -2.43 36.01
CA LEU A 387 15.14 -3.60 35.78
C LEU A 387 13.69 -3.32 36.20
N PRO A 388 12.69 -3.72 35.40
CA PRO A 388 11.29 -3.66 35.78
C PRO A 388 11.03 -4.42 37.09
N GLY A 389 10.21 -3.85 37.96
CA GLY A 389 9.89 -4.44 39.27
C GLY A 389 10.69 -3.88 40.44
N LEU A 390 11.77 -3.10 40.22
CA LEU A 390 12.51 -2.45 41.28
C LEU A 390 11.65 -1.40 41.98
N SER A 391 11.75 -1.38 43.34
CA SER A 391 11.10 -0.37 44.19
C SER A 391 11.80 0.99 44.05
N ALA A 392 11.01 2.05 44.10
CA ALA A 392 11.52 3.41 43.98
C ALA A 392 10.72 4.38 44.88
N GLY A 393 11.40 5.44 45.29
CA GLY A 393 10.78 6.63 45.87
C GLY A 393 10.74 7.75 44.85
N VAL A 394 9.64 8.45 44.76
CA VAL A 394 9.42 9.53 43.75
C VAL A 394 9.04 10.82 44.43
N THR A 395 9.75 11.91 44.10
CA THR A 395 9.46 13.27 44.57
C THR A 395 9.24 14.18 43.39
N VAL A 396 8.02 14.72 43.27
CA VAL A 396 7.63 15.67 42.24
C VAL A 396 7.70 17.08 42.75
N ASN A 397 8.32 17.98 42.03
CA ASN A 397 8.29 19.40 42.31
C ASN A 397 7.08 20.05 41.59
N VAL A 398 6.05 20.44 42.37
CA VAL A 398 4.79 20.98 41.87
C VAL A 398 4.74 22.53 41.82
N ARG A 399 5.93 23.15 41.89
CA ARG A 399 6.05 24.62 41.80
C ARG A 399 5.87 25.13 40.38
#